data_7bcf625c28718807286ca768a841c94a
#
_entry.id   7bcf625c28718807286ca768a841c94a
#
_cell.length_a   1.000
_cell.length_b   1.000
_cell.length_c   1.000
_cell.angle_alpha   90.00
_cell.angle_beta   90.00
_cell.angle_gamma   90.00
#
_symmetry.space_group_name_H-M   'P 1'
#
loop_
_entity.id
_entity.type
_entity.pdbx_description
1 polymer ?
#
loop_
_entity_poly.entity_id
_entity_poly.type
_entity_poly.pdbx_seq_one_letter_code
_entity_poly.pdbx_strand_id
1 'polypeptide(L)'
;MKKRTQKLLAMFLAVAMAISMTACGGSGAPASSGGGAGNTAAAGENGAAAGEEKLSSRDTLNMASKSEPTSLDPAQTKDLVTWMYMYNVSDPLLYFNWATQEYEPAIATEWSESEDGKEYTFTIREGVKFHNGDIMTVDDVVYSLNRAIASSFTAQTNACIDRFEKVDDTHIKAYLKYAYAPFLEIMTNPSYAIVSQKAVEECEAAGRDFGREPVGVGAYKLTKWQSGNRLEFERHDDYYRGTPKMKYINWTIITDSSAGAMALEAGEIDYYYAVSKADFAHLAELPNLHSEVEERGFGLYDITFNTTDGPFKDINLRKAVAYAINRDEILAGGAEGYGVVNNCWCATGATGYLDDFEWYEQDLEKAKECLAAAGYPNGIDVVFTQDSSDTYMAPAEVMQAQLAKVGINVTFEKLQRSVWIDTVSGNRQFDASLRMTNHVINDAEYMLRRRLTTEMLGGGNNYAGYQNPEFDKLVDQSAIETNPAKRNDIFRQCYQMIKDDVPVIPLYTQTSPIIINKNVKGWTFHPLERNVWAEAYLVEE
;
A
#
# COMPACT_ATOMS: atom_id res chain seq x y z
N MET A 1 -10.14 7.39 30.70
CA MET A 1 -9.25 8.13 29.81
C MET A 1 -8.89 9.55 30.27
N LYS A 2 -9.70 10.29 31.01
CA LYS A 2 -9.37 11.67 31.49
C LYS A 2 -8.23 11.80 32.53
N LYS A 3 -7.64 10.75 33.06
CA LYS A 3 -6.57 10.80 34.07
C LYS A 3 -5.15 10.54 33.55
N ARG A 4 -4.96 10.18 32.29
CA ARG A 4 -3.62 9.99 31.68
C ARG A 4 -3.10 11.22 30.93
N THR A 5 -3.97 12.04 30.41
CA THR A 5 -3.62 13.29 29.69
C THR A 5 -3.13 14.41 30.60
N GLN A 6 -3.46 14.38 31.90
CA GLN A 6 -2.99 15.41 32.85
C GLN A 6 -1.56 15.20 33.37
N LYS A 7 -0.96 14.00 33.21
CA LYS A 7 0.42 13.74 33.62
C LYS A 7 1.47 14.09 32.57
N LEU A 8 1.09 14.16 31.30
CA LEU A 8 1.99 14.56 30.20
C LEU A 8 2.11 16.08 30.04
N LEU A 9 1.12 16.86 30.47
CA LEU A 9 1.17 18.34 30.40
C LEU A 9 2.01 18.97 31.52
N ALA A 10 2.28 18.25 32.61
CA ALA A 10 3.09 18.75 33.73
C ALA A 10 4.60 18.58 33.52
N MET A 11 5.03 17.81 32.54
CA MET A 11 6.47 17.56 32.26
C MET A 11 7.07 18.51 31.21
N PHE A 12 6.24 19.21 30.44
CA PHE A 12 6.69 20.18 29.43
C PHE A 12 6.88 21.62 29.94
N LEU A 13 6.44 21.96 31.17
CA LEU A 13 6.59 23.32 31.72
C LEU A 13 7.84 23.51 32.60
N ALA A 14 8.64 22.47 32.84
CA ALA A 14 9.82 22.57 33.72
C ALA A 14 11.18 22.77 33.00
N VAL A 15 11.21 22.81 31.66
CA VAL A 15 12.45 22.97 30.87
C VAL A 15 12.61 24.37 30.25
N ALA A 16 11.62 25.26 30.39
CA ALA A 16 11.63 26.60 29.75
C ALA A 16 12.16 27.74 30.61
N MET A 17 12.82 27.50 31.77
CA MET A 17 13.25 28.57 32.68
C MET A 17 14.76 28.58 33.04
N ALA A 18 15.63 28.13 32.18
CA ALA A 18 17.08 28.17 32.47
C ALA A 18 17.97 28.63 31.32
N ILE A 19 17.55 29.58 30.48
CA ILE A 19 18.49 30.32 29.59
C ILE A 19 18.00 31.78 29.44
N SER A 20 18.37 32.59 30.39
CA SER A 20 18.46 34.02 30.20
C SER A 20 19.43 34.60 31.23
N MET A 21 20.66 34.82 30.80
CA MET A 21 21.58 35.88 31.28
C MET A 21 22.97 35.61 30.69
N THR A 22 23.29 36.33 29.64
CA THR A 22 24.51 37.11 29.49
C THR A 22 24.50 37.81 28.13
N ALA A 23 24.13 39.06 28.14
CA ALA A 23 24.41 39.98 27.05
C ALA A 23 25.26 41.11 27.62
N CYS A 24 26.36 41.45 26.95
CA CYS A 24 26.77 42.83 26.80
C CYS A 24 28.10 42.96 26.03
N GLY A 25 28.08 43.74 24.99
CA GLY A 25 29.21 44.62 24.70
C GLY A 25 29.79 44.55 23.28
N GLY A 26 29.56 45.58 22.44
CA GLY A 26 30.56 46.09 21.53
C GLY A 26 30.18 46.26 20.06
N SER A 27 29.64 47.42 19.79
CA SER A 27 29.58 48.24 18.58
C SER A 27 30.62 48.05 17.46
N GLY A 28 30.15 48.15 16.18
CA GLY A 28 30.98 48.54 15.04
C GLY A 28 30.44 48.11 13.70
N ALA A 29 29.68 48.94 12.99
CA ALA A 29 29.47 48.88 11.54
C ALA A 29 30.48 49.87 10.85
N PRO A 30 30.63 49.94 9.50
CA PRO A 30 29.89 49.33 8.39
C PRO A 30 30.74 48.90 7.15
N ALA A 31 30.02 48.44 6.14
CA ALA A 31 30.21 48.62 4.69
C ALA A 31 30.70 47.46 3.82
N SER A 32 29.78 47.00 3.03
CA SER A 32 29.68 46.91 1.56
C SER A 32 30.36 45.79 0.78
N SER A 33 29.51 45.24 -0.07
CA SER A 33 29.66 44.76 -1.45
C SER A 33 29.97 43.29 -1.72
N GLY A 34 28.96 42.62 -2.31
CA GLY A 34 29.13 41.99 -3.62
C GLY A 34 29.24 40.50 -3.71
N GLY A 35 28.17 39.86 -4.14
CA GLY A 35 28.27 38.87 -5.19
C GLY A 35 28.27 37.38 -4.85
N GLY A 36 27.25 36.69 -5.27
CA GLY A 36 27.42 35.36 -5.83
C GLY A 36 26.89 34.16 -5.04
N ALA A 37 25.79 33.71 -5.47
CA ALA A 37 25.11 32.41 -5.39
C ALA A 37 25.89 31.18 -4.90
N GLY A 38 25.21 30.36 -4.11
CA GLY A 38 25.58 29.02 -3.74
C GLY A 38 24.74 28.54 -2.58
N ASN A 39 23.51 28.05 -2.85
CA ASN A 39 22.61 27.55 -1.84
C ASN A 39 22.94 26.07 -1.60
N THR A 40 23.74 25.76 -0.61
CA THR A 40 23.86 24.41 -0.05
C THR A 40 22.97 24.35 1.18
N ALA A 41 21.89 23.59 1.08
CA ALA A 41 21.03 23.29 2.21
C ALA A 41 21.82 22.49 3.27
N ALA A 42 21.95 23.06 4.44
CA ALA A 42 22.56 22.42 5.59
C ALA A 42 21.57 21.41 6.20
N ALA A 43 21.96 20.13 6.19
CA ALA A 43 21.35 19.10 7.01
C ALA A 43 21.61 19.43 8.50
N GLY A 44 20.55 19.38 9.30
CA GLY A 44 20.65 19.62 10.75
C GLY A 44 21.42 18.49 11.42
N GLU A 45 22.56 18.82 11.97
CA GLU A 45 23.32 17.96 12.89
C GLU A 45 22.58 17.83 14.22
N ASN A 46 21.99 16.65 14.47
CA ASN A 46 21.76 16.18 15.83
C ASN A 46 22.91 15.23 16.19
N GLY A 47 23.98 15.78 16.70
CA GLY A 47 25.14 15.04 17.15
C GLY A 47 24.90 14.40 18.53
N ALA A 48 24.42 13.16 18.55
CA ALA A 48 24.87 12.19 19.54
C ALA A 48 25.97 11.38 18.87
N ALA A 49 27.17 11.30 19.47
CA ALA A 49 28.28 10.50 18.97
C ALA A 49 27.84 9.03 18.92
N ALA A 50 27.30 8.59 17.77
CA ALA A 50 27.16 7.19 17.45
C ALA A 50 28.60 6.67 17.24
N GLY A 51 29.03 5.69 18.03
CA GLY A 51 30.24 4.94 17.75
C GLY A 51 30.15 4.43 16.30
N GLU A 52 31.27 4.40 15.57
CA GLU A 52 31.29 3.87 14.21
C GLU A 52 30.70 2.45 14.23
N GLU A 53 29.54 2.27 13.59
CA GLU A 53 28.91 0.95 13.46
C GLU A 53 29.87 0.07 12.65
N LYS A 54 30.35 -0.99 13.26
CA LYS A 54 31.25 -1.94 12.59
C LYS A 54 30.42 -2.84 11.67
N LEU A 55 30.75 -2.82 10.38
CA LEU A 55 30.08 -3.69 9.41
C LEU A 55 30.38 -5.15 9.70
N SER A 56 29.37 -6.00 9.58
CA SER A 56 29.50 -7.45 9.66
C SER A 56 30.36 -7.98 8.51
N SER A 57 31.12 -9.05 8.77
CA SER A 57 31.81 -9.80 7.71
C SER A 57 30.86 -10.64 6.85
N ARG A 58 29.64 -10.85 7.28
CA ARG A 58 28.60 -11.55 6.49
C ARG A 58 28.08 -10.64 5.37
N ASP A 59 28.16 -11.11 4.12
CA ASP A 59 27.80 -10.37 2.91
C ASP A 59 26.44 -10.80 2.32
N THR A 60 25.68 -11.61 3.06
CA THR A 60 24.43 -12.22 2.62
C THR A 60 23.29 -11.87 3.58
N LEU A 61 22.18 -11.38 3.04
CA LEU A 61 20.89 -11.30 3.74
C LEU A 61 20.12 -12.60 3.52
N ASN A 62 19.68 -13.23 4.60
CA ASN A 62 18.82 -14.40 4.56
C ASN A 62 17.39 -13.98 4.88
N MET A 63 16.52 -14.08 3.91
CA MET A 63 15.14 -13.65 4.00
C MET A 63 14.21 -14.83 3.77
N ALA A 64 12.96 -14.73 4.24
CA ALA A 64 11.97 -15.73 3.95
C ALA A 64 10.58 -15.14 3.73
N SER A 65 9.75 -15.90 3.00
CA SER A 65 8.34 -15.60 2.77
C SER A 65 7.51 -16.89 2.68
N LYS A 66 6.18 -16.77 2.79
CA LYS A 66 5.27 -17.94 2.73
C LYS A 66 5.12 -18.53 1.32
N SER A 67 5.38 -17.75 0.29
CA SER A 67 5.21 -18.16 -1.10
C SER A 67 6.27 -17.56 -1.99
N GLU A 68 6.57 -18.25 -3.07
CA GLU A 68 7.44 -17.75 -4.14
C GLU A 68 6.67 -16.81 -5.09
N PRO A 69 7.35 -15.94 -5.86
CA PRO A 69 6.72 -15.15 -6.90
C PRO A 69 6.17 -16.04 -8.01
N THR A 70 5.10 -15.59 -8.67
CA THR A 70 4.52 -16.31 -9.80
C THR A 70 5.37 -16.17 -11.06
N SER A 71 5.92 -14.98 -11.28
CA SER A 71 6.81 -14.62 -12.40
C SER A 71 7.59 -13.36 -12.04
N LEU A 72 8.85 -13.25 -12.45
CA LEU A 72 9.61 -11.99 -12.35
C LEU A 72 9.59 -11.20 -13.67
N ASP A 73 8.60 -11.44 -14.52
CA ASP A 73 8.28 -10.62 -15.67
C ASP A 73 7.27 -9.52 -15.26
N PRO A 74 7.62 -8.23 -15.32
CA PRO A 74 6.73 -7.13 -14.94
C PRO A 74 5.36 -7.19 -15.61
N ALA A 75 5.31 -7.53 -16.88
CA ALA A 75 4.07 -7.58 -17.65
C ALA A 75 3.19 -8.81 -17.35
N GLN A 76 3.65 -9.75 -16.50
CA GLN A 76 2.92 -10.98 -16.19
C GLN A 76 2.55 -11.12 -14.72
N THR A 77 2.54 -10.03 -13.96
CA THR A 77 2.23 -10.08 -12.54
C THR A 77 1.34 -8.93 -12.08
N LYS A 78 0.57 -9.20 -11.02
CA LYS A 78 -0.31 -8.24 -10.33
C LYS A 78 -0.44 -8.51 -8.83
N ASP A 79 0.40 -9.36 -8.27
CA ASP A 79 0.33 -9.75 -6.86
C ASP A 79 1.46 -9.13 -6.04
N LEU A 80 1.14 -8.77 -4.78
CA LEU A 80 2.07 -8.10 -3.86
C LEU A 80 3.31 -8.93 -3.55
N VAL A 81 3.17 -10.25 -3.41
CA VAL A 81 4.30 -11.14 -3.12
C VAL A 81 5.33 -11.08 -4.24
N THR A 82 4.89 -11.15 -5.49
CA THR A 82 5.78 -11.02 -6.64
C THR A 82 6.45 -9.64 -6.69
N TRP A 83 5.72 -8.57 -6.38
CA TRP A 83 6.28 -7.21 -6.37
C TRP A 83 7.42 -7.03 -5.37
N MET A 84 7.35 -7.67 -4.20
CA MET A 84 8.40 -7.66 -3.19
C MET A 84 9.76 -8.12 -3.74
N TYR A 85 9.75 -9.13 -4.63
CA TYR A 85 10.97 -9.59 -5.30
C TYR A 85 11.36 -8.68 -6.47
N MET A 86 10.37 -8.25 -7.26
CA MET A 86 10.59 -7.49 -8.49
C MET A 86 11.24 -6.14 -8.27
N TYR A 87 10.92 -5.43 -7.18
CA TYR A 87 11.55 -4.15 -6.83
C TYR A 87 13.07 -4.23 -6.65
N ASN A 88 13.62 -5.43 -6.54
CA ASN A 88 15.07 -5.65 -6.45
C ASN A 88 15.67 -6.09 -7.80
N VAL A 89 14.83 -6.54 -8.75
CA VAL A 89 15.28 -7.03 -10.07
C VAL A 89 15.13 -5.97 -11.16
N SER A 90 14.08 -5.15 -11.08
CA SER A 90 13.79 -4.13 -12.09
C SER A 90 13.17 -2.91 -11.47
N ASP A 91 13.61 -1.74 -11.90
CA ASP A 91 13.11 -0.46 -11.41
C ASP A 91 12.02 0.13 -12.32
N PRO A 92 11.00 0.79 -11.76
CA PRO A 92 10.01 1.56 -12.50
C PRO A 92 10.56 2.93 -12.93
N LEU A 93 9.74 3.78 -13.56
CA LEU A 93 10.13 5.15 -13.88
C LEU A 93 10.38 6.00 -12.63
N LEU A 94 9.56 5.84 -11.62
CA LEU A 94 9.57 6.62 -10.38
C LEU A 94 9.52 5.71 -9.16
N TYR A 95 10.03 6.18 -8.04
CA TYR A 95 9.74 5.65 -6.73
C TYR A 95 8.76 6.55 -5.99
N PHE A 96 8.09 6.01 -5.00
CA PHE A 96 7.31 6.78 -4.03
C PHE A 96 7.97 6.68 -2.66
N ASN A 97 8.39 7.81 -2.13
CA ASN A 97 8.96 7.88 -0.79
C ASN A 97 7.82 7.86 0.24
N TRP A 98 7.72 6.75 0.96
CA TRP A 98 6.66 6.55 1.94
C TRP A 98 6.74 7.51 3.13
N ALA A 99 7.93 7.93 3.52
CA ALA A 99 8.13 8.84 4.65
C ALA A 99 7.75 10.29 4.32
N THR A 100 8.14 10.77 3.12
CA THR A 100 7.87 12.16 2.67
C THR A 100 6.57 12.30 1.88
N GLN A 101 5.98 11.18 1.42
CA GLN A 101 4.80 11.13 0.55
C GLN A 101 5.04 11.84 -0.80
N GLU A 102 6.25 11.73 -1.34
CA GLU A 102 6.67 12.37 -2.59
C GLU A 102 7.17 11.34 -3.61
N TYR A 103 7.01 11.65 -4.89
CA TYR A 103 7.62 10.87 -5.96
C TYR A 103 9.09 11.20 -6.08
N GLU A 104 9.92 10.16 -6.18
CA GLU A 104 11.37 10.26 -6.33
C GLU A 104 11.85 9.76 -7.70
N PRO A 105 12.93 10.35 -8.25
CA PRO A 105 13.56 9.87 -9.46
C PRO A 105 14.06 8.43 -9.34
N ALA A 106 13.70 7.59 -10.35
CA ALA A 106 14.28 6.27 -10.56
C ALA A 106 14.90 6.22 -11.97
N ILE A 107 14.26 5.52 -12.91
CA ILE A 107 14.69 5.51 -14.32
C ILE A 107 14.40 6.87 -14.99
N ALA A 108 13.32 7.55 -14.62
CA ALA A 108 13.12 8.95 -14.97
C ALA A 108 13.83 9.85 -13.95
N THR A 109 14.55 10.87 -14.43
CA THR A 109 15.24 11.86 -13.58
C THR A 109 14.41 13.12 -13.36
N GLU A 110 13.56 13.45 -14.32
CA GLU A 110 12.66 14.60 -14.30
C GLU A 110 11.37 14.25 -15.05
N TRP A 111 10.30 14.95 -14.74
CA TRP A 111 9.04 14.84 -15.46
C TRP A 111 8.26 16.14 -15.44
N SER A 112 7.39 16.29 -16.44
CA SER A 112 6.47 17.42 -16.54
C SER A 112 5.13 16.98 -17.12
N GLU A 113 4.07 17.68 -16.70
CA GLU A 113 2.70 17.46 -17.12
C GLU A 113 2.24 18.58 -18.05
N SER A 114 1.44 18.26 -19.07
CA SER A 114 0.77 19.26 -19.91
C SER A 114 -0.36 19.97 -19.17
N GLU A 115 -0.75 21.18 -19.62
CA GLU A 115 -1.81 21.96 -19.00
C GLU A 115 -3.18 21.24 -18.93
N ASP A 116 -3.44 20.34 -19.88
CA ASP A 116 -4.69 19.56 -19.92
C ASP A 116 -4.58 18.21 -19.19
N GLY A 117 -3.45 17.90 -18.57
CA GLY A 117 -3.20 16.68 -17.79
C GLY A 117 -3.19 15.39 -18.61
N LYS A 118 -3.05 15.47 -19.95
CA LYS A 118 -3.11 14.30 -20.84
C LYS A 118 -1.78 13.86 -21.40
N GLU A 119 -0.74 14.62 -21.21
CA GLU A 119 0.61 14.30 -21.66
C GLU A 119 1.61 14.48 -20.52
N TYR A 120 2.46 13.49 -20.35
CA TYR A 120 3.60 13.58 -19.43
C TYR A 120 4.88 13.35 -20.22
N THR A 121 5.86 14.24 -20.03
CA THR A 121 7.21 14.07 -20.61
C THR A 121 8.15 13.66 -19.49
N PHE A 122 8.93 12.59 -19.72
CA PHE A 122 9.93 12.08 -18.77
C PHE A 122 11.31 12.18 -19.39
N THR A 123 12.28 12.68 -18.63
CA THR A 123 13.70 12.62 -18.96
C THR A 123 14.27 11.30 -18.44
N ILE A 124 14.82 10.47 -19.30
CA ILE A 124 15.32 9.13 -18.99
C ILE A 124 16.79 9.20 -18.61
N ARG A 125 17.17 8.50 -17.55
CA ARG A 125 18.53 8.39 -17.05
C ARG A 125 19.44 7.69 -18.08
N GLU A 126 20.55 8.33 -18.39
CA GLU A 126 21.57 7.78 -19.30
C GLU A 126 22.56 6.87 -18.55
N GLY A 127 23.17 5.93 -19.28
CA GLY A 127 24.24 5.07 -18.79
C GLY A 127 23.81 3.98 -17.81
N VAL A 128 22.51 3.75 -17.62
CA VAL A 128 21.98 2.64 -16.84
C VAL A 128 22.31 1.32 -17.53
N LYS A 129 22.83 0.35 -16.77
CA LYS A 129 23.13 -0.98 -17.29
C LYS A 129 22.09 -2.00 -16.86
N PHE A 130 21.75 -2.90 -17.74
CA PHE A 130 21.02 -4.13 -17.41
C PHE A 130 21.92 -5.15 -16.72
N HIS A 131 21.33 -6.15 -16.10
CA HIS A 131 22.03 -7.26 -15.41
C HIS A 131 22.98 -8.04 -16.32
N ASN A 132 22.75 -8.05 -17.62
CA ASN A 132 23.62 -8.68 -18.62
C ASN A 132 24.78 -7.77 -19.11
N GLY A 133 24.85 -6.52 -18.62
CA GLY A 133 25.86 -5.53 -18.96
C GLY A 133 25.54 -4.65 -20.18
N ASP A 134 24.46 -4.91 -20.92
CA ASP A 134 23.99 -4.05 -22.00
C ASP A 134 23.53 -2.69 -21.41
N ILE A 135 23.74 -1.60 -22.14
CA ILE A 135 23.28 -0.27 -21.75
C ILE A 135 21.80 -0.13 -22.12
N MET A 136 20.99 0.29 -21.14
CA MET A 136 19.58 0.62 -21.33
C MET A 136 19.43 1.81 -22.29
N THR A 137 18.51 1.71 -23.21
CA THR A 137 18.14 2.76 -24.15
C THR A 137 16.72 3.28 -23.91
N VAL A 138 16.39 4.43 -24.47
CA VAL A 138 15.00 4.95 -24.46
C VAL A 138 14.04 3.97 -25.16
N ASP A 139 14.52 3.22 -26.15
CA ASP A 139 13.70 2.22 -26.85
C ASP A 139 13.32 1.06 -25.90
N ASP A 140 14.23 0.60 -25.02
CA ASP A 140 13.91 -0.39 -23.99
C ASP A 140 12.84 0.11 -23.01
N VAL A 141 12.91 1.40 -22.64
CA VAL A 141 11.92 2.02 -21.73
C VAL A 141 10.54 2.06 -22.41
N VAL A 142 10.46 2.57 -23.65
CA VAL A 142 9.20 2.63 -24.42
C VAL A 142 8.63 1.22 -24.65
N TYR A 143 9.49 0.26 -25.00
CA TYR A 143 9.11 -1.15 -25.15
C TYR A 143 8.48 -1.70 -23.87
N SER A 144 9.17 -1.56 -22.73
CA SER A 144 8.72 -2.08 -21.45
C SER A 144 7.36 -1.52 -21.03
N LEU A 145 7.18 -0.21 -21.14
CA LEU A 145 5.94 0.47 -20.77
C LEU A 145 4.78 0.11 -21.70
N ASN A 146 5.00 0.06 -23.03
CA ASN A 146 3.97 -0.34 -23.99
C ASN A 146 3.61 -1.83 -23.85
N ARG A 147 4.59 -2.69 -23.51
CA ARG A 147 4.36 -4.09 -23.20
C ARG A 147 3.50 -4.23 -21.92
N ALA A 148 3.78 -3.43 -20.90
CA ALA A 148 2.99 -3.40 -19.69
C ALA A 148 1.53 -3.01 -19.96
N ILE A 149 1.26 -1.93 -20.70
CA ILE A 149 -0.12 -1.50 -20.98
C ILE A 149 -0.90 -2.46 -21.89
N ALA A 150 -0.21 -3.26 -22.69
CA ALA A 150 -0.82 -4.30 -23.53
C ALA A 150 -1.21 -5.56 -22.71
N SER A 151 -0.71 -5.70 -21.48
CA SER A 151 -0.94 -6.86 -20.65
C SER A 151 -2.32 -6.85 -19.99
N SER A 152 -2.96 -8.02 -19.94
CA SER A 152 -4.19 -8.22 -19.15
C SER A 152 -3.96 -8.13 -17.63
N PHE A 153 -2.72 -8.31 -17.17
CA PHE A 153 -2.39 -8.21 -15.75
C PHE A 153 -2.46 -6.77 -15.22
N THR A 154 -2.18 -5.78 -16.08
CA THR A 154 -2.23 -4.35 -15.75
C THR A 154 -3.53 -3.67 -16.16
N ALA A 155 -4.48 -4.39 -16.76
CA ALA A 155 -5.73 -3.84 -17.29
C ALA A 155 -6.53 -2.97 -16.29
N GLN A 156 -6.36 -3.19 -14.99
CA GLN A 156 -7.03 -2.42 -13.94
C GLN A 156 -6.38 -1.06 -13.66
N THR A 157 -5.11 -0.89 -14.02
CA THR A 157 -4.32 0.32 -13.74
C THR A 157 -3.98 1.13 -14.99
N ASN A 158 -4.12 0.55 -16.19
CA ASN A 158 -3.74 1.19 -17.44
C ASN A 158 -4.91 1.83 -18.22
N ALA A 159 -6.11 1.86 -17.67
CA ALA A 159 -7.31 2.32 -18.39
C ALA A 159 -7.17 3.75 -18.95
N CYS A 160 -6.49 4.64 -18.20
CA CYS A 160 -6.24 6.03 -18.60
C CYS A 160 -5.14 6.15 -19.66
N ILE A 161 -4.23 5.15 -19.81
CA ILE A 161 -3.05 5.25 -20.65
C ILE A 161 -3.42 4.85 -22.10
N ASP A 162 -2.99 5.67 -23.08
CA ASP A 162 -3.09 5.33 -24.49
C ASP A 162 -1.80 4.64 -24.97
N ARG A 163 -0.66 5.32 -24.84
CA ARG A 163 0.63 4.83 -25.29
C ARG A 163 1.79 5.61 -24.71
N PHE A 164 3.00 5.06 -24.87
CA PHE A 164 4.27 5.76 -24.65
C PHE A 164 5.02 5.88 -25.98
N GLU A 165 5.63 7.03 -26.23
CA GLU A 165 6.41 7.30 -27.43
C GLU A 165 7.78 7.87 -27.08
N LYS A 166 8.80 7.47 -27.87
CA LYS A 166 10.11 8.09 -27.85
C LYS A 166 10.02 9.48 -28.47
N VAL A 167 10.53 10.48 -27.76
CA VAL A 167 10.68 11.84 -28.29
C VAL A 167 12.06 12.01 -28.91
N ASP A 168 13.09 11.61 -28.17
CA ASP A 168 14.50 11.60 -28.59
C ASP A 168 15.27 10.54 -27.77
N ASP A 169 16.61 10.58 -27.82
CA ASP A 169 17.45 9.57 -27.14
C ASP A 169 17.49 9.72 -25.60
N THR A 170 16.84 10.74 -25.05
CA THR A 170 16.78 11.02 -23.61
C THR A 170 15.37 11.27 -23.10
N HIS A 171 14.37 11.38 -23.95
CA HIS A 171 13.00 11.70 -23.54
C HIS A 171 11.96 10.74 -24.09
N ILE A 172 10.97 10.44 -23.26
CA ILE A 172 9.74 9.77 -23.67
C ILE A 172 8.54 10.64 -23.33
N LYS A 173 7.43 10.39 -24.01
CA LYS A 173 6.14 10.98 -23.70
C LYS A 173 5.10 9.89 -23.47
N ALA A 174 4.37 10.04 -22.37
CA ALA A 174 3.14 9.29 -22.09
C ALA A 174 1.94 10.08 -22.61
N TYR A 175 1.06 9.42 -23.34
CA TYR A 175 -0.22 9.96 -23.77
C TYR A 175 -1.35 9.29 -23.01
N LEU A 176 -2.21 10.10 -22.40
CA LEU A 176 -3.39 9.62 -21.69
C LEU A 176 -4.66 9.87 -22.51
N LYS A 177 -5.59 8.94 -22.43
CA LYS A 177 -6.94 9.06 -23.05
C LYS A 177 -7.76 10.18 -22.40
N TYR A 178 -7.52 10.40 -21.10
CA TYR A 178 -8.13 11.46 -20.28
C TYR A 178 -7.15 11.83 -19.16
N ALA A 179 -7.23 13.05 -18.63
CA ALA A 179 -6.44 13.48 -17.49
C ALA A 179 -6.68 12.55 -16.30
N TYR A 180 -5.60 12.14 -15.62
CA TYR A 180 -5.70 11.22 -14.50
C TYR A 180 -4.69 11.57 -13.41
N ALA A 181 -5.16 12.21 -12.35
CA ALA A 181 -4.30 12.72 -11.27
C ALA A 181 -3.40 11.63 -10.61
N PRO A 182 -3.85 10.36 -10.44
CA PRO A 182 -2.98 9.32 -9.90
C PRO A 182 -1.99 8.70 -10.92
N PHE A 183 -1.80 9.29 -12.11
CA PHE A 183 -0.94 8.69 -13.16
C PHE A 183 0.50 8.44 -12.70
N LEU A 184 1.11 9.36 -11.96
CA LEU A 184 2.48 9.18 -11.46
C LEU A 184 2.59 8.00 -10.50
N GLU A 185 1.55 7.69 -9.72
CA GLU A 185 1.52 6.50 -8.87
C GLU A 185 1.57 5.20 -9.69
N ILE A 186 0.93 5.19 -10.88
CA ILE A 186 1.05 4.04 -11.79
C ILE A 186 2.50 3.85 -12.22
N MET A 187 3.25 4.92 -12.41
CA MET A 187 4.65 4.89 -12.83
C MET A 187 5.62 4.44 -11.72
N THR A 188 5.13 4.25 -10.49
CA THR A 188 5.87 3.61 -9.39
C THR A 188 5.61 2.12 -9.29
N ASN A 189 4.63 1.58 -10.00
CA ASN A 189 4.21 0.19 -9.85
C ASN A 189 5.20 -0.77 -10.55
N PRO A 190 5.64 -1.87 -9.89
CA PRO A 190 6.60 -2.83 -10.44
C PRO A 190 6.16 -3.47 -11.75
N SER A 191 4.83 -3.52 -12.03
CA SER A 191 4.33 -4.04 -13.31
C SER A 191 4.69 -3.16 -14.52
N TYR A 192 5.19 -1.95 -14.27
CA TYR A 192 5.72 -1.03 -15.28
C TYR A 192 7.25 -0.87 -15.22
N ALA A 193 7.93 -1.80 -14.53
CA ALA A 193 9.39 -1.78 -14.42
C ALA A 193 10.08 -2.07 -15.75
N ILE A 194 11.31 -1.55 -15.89
CA ILE A 194 12.03 -1.56 -17.15
C ILE A 194 12.84 -2.85 -17.30
N VAL A 195 12.70 -3.51 -18.44
CA VAL A 195 13.40 -4.74 -18.81
C VAL A 195 14.12 -4.60 -20.15
N SER A 196 15.13 -5.44 -20.38
CA SER A 196 15.83 -5.48 -21.67
C SER A 196 14.91 -6.06 -22.74
N GLN A 197 14.56 -5.26 -23.77
CA GLN A 197 13.79 -5.71 -24.93
C GLN A 197 14.48 -6.91 -25.58
N LYS A 198 15.77 -6.81 -25.84
CA LYS A 198 16.57 -7.88 -26.44
C LYS A 198 16.47 -9.19 -25.67
N ALA A 199 16.57 -9.14 -24.33
CA ALA A 199 16.51 -10.35 -23.51
C ALA A 199 15.09 -10.97 -23.50
N VAL A 200 14.04 -10.16 -23.53
CA VAL A 200 12.65 -10.66 -23.67
C VAL A 200 12.51 -11.37 -25.02
N GLU A 201 12.89 -10.72 -26.12
CA GLU A 201 12.78 -11.27 -27.49
C GLU A 201 13.61 -12.56 -27.66
N GLU A 202 14.82 -12.62 -27.07
CA GLU A 202 15.66 -13.83 -27.07
C GLU A 202 15.02 -14.98 -26.30
N CYS A 203 14.37 -14.72 -25.14
CA CYS A 203 13.65 -15.73 -24.39
C CYS A 203 12.43 -16.24 -25.16
N GLU A 204 11.64 -15.35 -25.75
CA GLU A 204 10.47 -15.69 -26.57
C GLU A 204 10.87 -16.53 -27.80
N ALA A 205 11.91 -16.12 -28.54
CA ALA A 205 12.43 -16.84 -29.69
C ALA A 205 12.93 -18.26 -29.33
N ALA A 206 13.48 -18.42 -28.14
CA ALA A 206 13.99 -19.69 -27.62
C ALA A 206 12.91 -20.53 -26.90
N GLY A 207 11.68 -20.04 -26.75
CA GLY A 207 10.61 -20.68 -26.00
C GLY A 207 10.91 -20.79 -24.50
N ARG A 208 11.70 -19.86 -23.96
CA ARG A 208 12.04 -19.77 -22.53
C ARG A 208 11.14 -18.77 -21.82
N ASP A 209 10.97 -18.95 -20.53
CA ASP A 209 10.18 -18.05 -19.69
C ASP A 209 11.07 -16.91 -19.17
N PHE A 210 10.88 -15.69 -19.70
CA PHE A 210 11.60 -14.51 -19.26
C PHE A 210 11.41 -14.24 -17.77
N GLY A 211 10.26 -14.56 -17.20
CA GLY A 211 9.99 -14.40 -15.77
C GLY A 211 10.83 -15.30 -14.87
N ARG A 212 11.47 -16.33 -15.43
CA ARG A 212 12.43 -17.21 -14.73
C ARG A 212 13.89 -16.80 -14.97
N GLU A 213 14.15 -15.99 -15.97
CA GLU A 213 15.48 -15.50 -16.35
C GLU A 213 15.44 -13.97 -16.59
N PRO A 214 14.93 -13.17 -15.64
CA PRO A 214 14.70 -11.74 -15.84
C PRO A 214 16.01 -10.98 -16.04
N VAL A 215 16.01 -10.05 -16.99
CA VAL A 215 17.11 -9.10 -17.21
C VAL A 215 16.57 -7.69 -17.05
N GLY A 216 16.70 -7.17 -15.84
CA GLY A 216 16.26 -5.83 -15.43
C GLY A 216 17.43 -4.91 -15.13
N VAL A 217 17.11 -3.74 -14.57
CA VAL A 217 18.06 -2.67 -14.19
C VAL A 217 18.19 -2.52 -12.67
N GLY A 218 17.56 -3.40 -11.89
CA GLY A 218 17.46 -3.29 -10.44
C GLY A 218 18.76 -3.61 -9.69
N ALA A 219 18.72 -3.47 -8.38
CA ALA A 219 19.86 -3.63 -7.48
C ALA A 219 20.42 -5.06 -7.42
N TYR A 220 19.59 -6.06 -7.70
CA TYR A 220 19.95 -7.48 -7.60
C TYR A 220 19.49 -8.26 -8.81
N LYS A 221 20.35 -9.14 -9.32
CA LYS A 221 20.06 -10.09 -10.39
C LYS A 221 19.73 -11.47 -9.84
N LEU A 222 18.71 -12.11 -10.37
CA LEU A 222 18.39 -13.50 -10.06
C LEU A 222 19.49 -14.41 -10.60
N THR A 223 20.07 -15.24 -9.72
CA THR A 223 21.08 -16.23 -10.12
C THR A 223 20.56 -17.65 -10.07
N LYS A 224 19.55 -17.91 -9.24
CA LYS A 224 18.96 -19.24 -9.13
C LYS A 224 17.54 -19.18 -8.59
N TRP A 225 16.67 -20.00 -9.16
CA TRP A 225 15.31 -20.21 -8.67
C TRP A 225 15.01 -21.70 -8.53
N GLN A 226 14.86 -22.15 -7.31
CA GLN A 226 14.43 -23.51 -6.97
C GLN A 226 12.98 -23.44 -6.46
N SER A 227 12.02 -23.75 -7.34
CA SER A 227 10.59 -23.65 -7.01
C SER A 227 10.23 -24.37 -5.71
N GLY A 228 9.43 -23.72 -4.87
CA GLY A 228 9.00 -24.21 -3.57
C GLY A 228 10.09 -24.26 -2.51
N ASN A 229 11.30 -23.79 -2.81
CA ASN A 229 12.44 -23.85 -1.89
C ASN A 229 13.09 -22.47 -1.70
N ARG A 230 13.80 -21.96 -2.70
CA ARG A 230 14.61 -20.74 -2.54
C ARG A 230 14.88 -20.03 -3.86
N LEU A 231 14.94 -18.68 -3.78
CA LEU A 231 15.52 -17.81 -4.79
C LEU A 231 16.83 -17.23 -4.27
N GLU A 232 17.85 -17.17 -5.13
CA GLU A 232 19.18 -16.63 -4.82
C GLU A 232 19.44 -15.44 -5.76
N PHE A 233 19.84 -14.32 -5.16
CA PHE A 233 20.14 -13.08 -5.87
C PHE A 233 21.56 -12.64 -5.58
N GLU A 234 22.22 -12.06 -6.58
CA GLU A 234 23.52 -11.43 -6.46
C GLU A 234 23.40 -9.95 -6.82
N ARG A 235 24.07 -9.08 -6.09
CA ARG A 235 24.03 -7.64 -6.35
C ARG A 235 24.49 -7.30 -7.76
N HIS A 236 23.90 -6.23 -8.29
CA HIS A 236 24.32 -5.60 -9.53
C HIS A 236 25.38 -4.55 -9.20
N ASP A 237 26.67 -4.86 -9.42
CA ASP A 237 27.78 -3.97 -9.05
C ASP A 237 27.72 -2.61 -9.78
N ASP A 238 27.14 -2.57 -10.98
CA ASP A 238 26.93 -1.36 -11.79
C ASP A 238 25.54 -0.72 -11.59
N TYR A 239 24.88 -0.99 -10.46
CA TYR A 239 23.57 -0.40 -10.19
C TYR A 239 23.63 1.13 -10.15
N TYR A 240 22.78 1.79 -10.92
CA TYR A 240 22.86 3.24 -11.17
C TYR A 240 22.65 4.12 -9.92
N ARG A 241 22.04 3.60 -8.84
CA ARG A 241 21.90 4.30 -7.55
C ARG A 241 23.03 4.03 -6.59
N GLY A 242 24.07 3.32 -7.00
CA GLY A 242 25.21 2.92 -6.20
C GLY A 242 25.25 1.40 -5.95
N THR A 243 26.45 0.86 -5.79
CA THR A 243 26.64 -0.58 -5.55
C THR A 243 25.94 -1.01 -4.26
N PRO A 244 25.02 -2.00 -4.29
CA PRO A 244 24.37 -2.50 -3.10
C PRO A 244 25.37 -3.02 -2.06
N LYS A 245 25.13 -2.76 -0.79
CA LYS A 245 26.10 -3.09 0.28
C LYS A 245 26.20 -4.58 0.54
N MET A 246 25.06 -5.30 0.51
CA MET A 246 25.05 -6.75 0.63
C MET A 246 25.32 -7.40 -0.73
N LYS A 247 26.17 -8.42 -0.76
CA LYS A 247 26.54 -9.10 -2.01
C LYS A 247 25.46 -10.07 -2.48
N TYR A 248 24.79 -10.75 -1.54
CA TYR A 248 23.80 -11.76 -1.82
C TYR A 248 22.52 -11.53 -1.02
N ILE A 249 21.39 -11.90 -1.62
CA ILE A 249 20.11 -12.10 -0.94
C ILE A 249 19.66 -13.53 -1.21
N ASN A 250 19.46 -14.32 -0.15
CA ASN A 250 18.82 -15.62 -0.21
C ASN A 250 17.39 -15.49 0.27
N TRP A 251 16.43 -15.88 -0.54
CA TRP A 251 15.03 -15.82 -0.18
C TRP A 251 14.44 -17.23 -0.08
N THR A 252 14.25 -17.73 1.13
CA THR A 252 13.76 -19.08 1.41
C THR A 252 12.22 -19.08 1.49
N ILE A 253 11.58 -20.12 0.95
CA ILE A 253 10.13 -20.28 1.03
C ILE A 253 9.81 -21.13 2.27
N ILE A 254 9.20 -20.50 3.27
CA ILE A 254 8.74 -21.13 4.52
C ILE A 254 7.23 -20.92 4.62
N THR A 255 6.47 -21.94 4.26
CA THR A 255 5.00 -21.87 4.16
C THR A 255 4.29 -21.85 5.51
N ASP A 256 4.90 -22.45 6.53
CA ASP A 256 4.38 -22.46 7.89
C ASP A 256 4.86 -21.21 8.67
N SER A 257 3.92 -20.42 9.21
CA SER A 257 4.22 -19.15 9.90
C SER A 257 5.05 -19.36 11.15
N SER A 258 4.75 -20.41 11.92
CA SER A 258 5.45 -20.68 13.18
C SER A 258 6.88 -21.18 12.93
N ALA A 259 7.08 -21.97 11.84
CA ALA A 259 8.42 -22.34 11.42
C ALA A 259 9.25 -21.11 10.98
N GLY A 260 8.63 -20.16 10.25
CA GLY A 260 9.27 -18.89 9.89
C GLY A 260 9.63 -18.04 11.12
N ALA A 261 8.72 -17.96 12.09
CA ALA A 261 8.97 -17.27 13.36
C ALA A 261 10.13 -17.89 14.15
N MET A 262 10.18 -19.22 14.27
CA MET A 262 11.28 -19.92 14.93
C MET A 262 12.63 -19.73 14.22
N ALA A 263 12.65 -19.73 12.88
CA ALA A 263 13.87 -19.47 12.12
C ALA A 263 14.39 -18.04 12.32
N LEU A 264 13.47 -17.06 12.45
CA LEU A 264 13.83 -15.67 12.75
C LEU A 264 14.35 -15.52 14.19
N GLU A 265 13.71 -16.14 15.18
CA GLU A 265 14.14 -16.18 16.57
C GLU A 265 15.54 -16.80 16.72
N ALA A 266 15.79 -17.90 15.99
CA ALA A 266 17.07 -18.60 15.96
C ALA A 266 18.18 -17.83 15.20
N GLY A 267 17.86 -16.75 14.49
CA GLY A 267 18.80 -15.99 13.65
C GLY A 267 19.23 -16.72 12.38
N GLU A 268 18.48 -17.75 11.94
CA GLU A 268 18.71 -18.47 10.69
C GLU A 268 18.33 -17.61 9.48
N ILE A 269 17.33 -16.73 9.66
CA ILE A 269 16.91 -15.71 8.70
C ILE A 269 16.92 -14.34 9.35
N ASP A 270 17.09 -13.29 8.55
CA ASP A 270 17.13 -11.89 8.98
C ASP A 270 15.78 -11.21 8.91
N TYR A 271 14.92 -11.64 8.01
CA TYR A 271 13.59 -11.10 7.78
C TYR A 271 12.62 -12.20 7.36
N TYR A 272 11.42 -12.18 7.92
CA TYR A 272 10.32 -13.05 7.50
C TYR A 272 9.10 -12.23 7.14
N TYR A 273 8.73 -12.28 5.86
CA TYR A 273 7.45 -11.73 5.40
C TYR A 273 6.30 -12.64 5.84
N ALA A 274 5.30 -12.04 6.48
CA ALA A 274 4.10 -12.71 6.98
C ALA A 274 4.24 -13.44 8.33
N VAL A 275 4.96 -12.82 9.27
CA VAL A 275 4.86 -13.18 10.69
C VAL A 275 3.40 -13.09 11.14
N SER A 276 2.91 -14.11 11.83
CA SER A 276 1.56 -14.07 12.38
C SER A 276 1.47 -13.04 13.52
N LYS A 277 0.28 -12.49 13.76
CA LYS A 277 0.07 -11.55 14.86
C LYS A 277 0.38 -12.18 16.23
N ALA A 278 0.04 -13.46 16.38
CA ALA A 278 0.32 -14.22 17.58
C ALA A 278 1.83 -14.39 17.84
N ASP A 279 2.62 -14.70 16.78
CA ASP A 279 4.07 -14.84 16.89
C ASP A 279 4.76 -13.47 17.06
N PHE A 280 4.20 -12.40 16.46
CA PHE A 280 4.78 -11.06 16.54
C PHE A 280 4.94 -10.55 17.97
N ALA A 281 3.93 -10.74 18.84
CA ALA A 281 3.97 -10.27 20.22
C ALA A 281 5.15 -10.89 20.99
N HIS A 282 5.42 -12.19 20.76
CA HIS A 282 6.57 -12.87 21.36
C HIS A 282 7.90 -12.38 20.77
N LEU A 283 8.00 -12.34 19.44
CA LEU A 283 9.24 -11.96 18.75
C LEU A 283 9.65 -10.51 19.03
N ALA A 284 8.68 -9.62 19.23
CA ALA A 284 8.92 -8.20 19.51
C ALA A 284 9.62 -7.96 20.88
N GLU A 285 9.56 -8.94 21.79
CA GLU A 285 10.25 -8.89 23.10
C GLU A 285 11.72 -9.39 23.02
N LEU A 286 12.12 -10.00 21.91
CA LEU A 286 13.44 -10.61 21.79
C LEU A 286 14.53 -9.55 21.53
N PRO A 287 15.67 -9.60 22.27
CA PRO A 287 16.68 -8.55 22.21
C PRO A 287 17.50 -8.53 20.92
N ASN A 288 17.46 -9.60 20.12
CA ASN A 288 18.13 -9.72 18.82
C ASN A 288 17.28 -9.29 17.63
N LEU A 289 16.01 -8.93 17.87
CA LEU A 289 15.08 -8.48 16.83
C LEU A 289 14.72 -7.00 17.01
N HIS A 290 14.36 -6.36 15.92
CA HIS A 290 13.73 -5.05 15.85
C HIS A 290 12.31 -5.24 15.37
N SER A 291 11.35 -4.60 16.03
CA SER A 291 9.95 -4.66 15.69
C SER A 291 9.37 -3.27 15.50
N GLU A 292 8.52 -3.10 14.50
CA GLU A 292 7.69 -1.92 14.32
C GLU A 292 6.33 -2.29 13.73
N VAL A 293 5.38 -1.39 13.85
CA VAL A 293 4.05 -1.53 13.24
C VAL A 293 3.80 -0.31 12.38
N GLU A 294 3.73 -0.49 11.07
CA GLU A 294 3.32 0.59 10.17
C GLU A 294 1.79 0.73 10.24
N GLU A 295 1.33 1.87 10.75
CA GLU A 295 -0.09 2.17 10.93
C GLU A 295 -0.81 2.53 9.63
N ARG A 296 -0.06 3.01 8.63
CA ARG A 296 -0.60 3.29 7.31
C ARG A 296 -0.63 2.00 6.51
N GLY A 297 -1.79 1.59 6.11
CA GLY A 297 -2.00 0.35 5.36
C GLY A 297 -2.88 0.57 4.13
N PHE A 298 -3.03 -0.49 3.33
CA PHE A 298 -3.83 -0.48 2.11
C PHE A 298 -4.96 -1.50 2.11
N GLY A 299 -5.05 -2.32 3.14
CA GLY A 299 -6.10 -3.32 3.33
C GLY A 299 -7.23 -2.76 4.19
N LEU A 300 -8.28 -2.21 3.58
CA LEU A 300 -9.49 -1.73 4.26
C LEU A 300 -10.45 -2.88 4.49
N TYR A 301 -10.78 -3.18 5.74
CA TYR A 301 -11.90 -4.05 6.10
C TYR A 301 -13.19 -3.24 6.09
N ASP A 302 -14.19 -3.76 5.39
CA ASP A 302 -15.50 -3.13 5.26
C ASP A 302 -16.64 -4.16 5.31
N ILE A 303 -17.83 -3.69 5.70
CA ILE A 303 -19.09 -4.40 5.46
C ILE A 303 -19.65 -3.87 4.15
N THR A 304 -19.92 -4.74 3.20
CA THR A 304 -20.58 -4.41 1.94
C THR A 304 -21.99 -4.98 1.93
N PHE A 305 -22.97 -4.16 1.61
CA PHE A 305 -24.38 -4.56 1.49
C PHE A 305 -24.78 -4.73 0.02
N ASN A 306 -25.68 -5.68 -0.25
CA ASN A 306 -26.41 -5.68 -1.51
C ASN A 306 -27.52 -4.61 -1.43
N THR A 307 -27.33 -3.49 -2.13
CA THR A 307 -28.29 -2.39 -2.12
C THR A 307 -29.42 -2.54 -3.15
N THR A 308 -29.35 -3.58 -4.00
CA THR A 308 -30.27 -3.78 -5.11
C THR A 308 -31.32 -4.85 -4.83
N ASP A 309 -31.02 -5.80 -3.96
CA ASP A 309 -31.90 -6.91 -3.62
C ASP A 309 -31.77 -7.29 -2.14
N GLY A 310 -32.73 -8.09 -1.63
CA GLY A 310 -32.74 -8.53 -0.24
C GLY A 310 -33.08 -7.45 0.77
N PRO A 311 -32.90 -7.72 2.07
CA PRO A 311 -33.34 -6.84 3.16
C PRO A 311 -32.54 -5.54 3.21
N PHE A 312 -31.26 -5.58 2.84
CA PHE A 312 -30.39 -4.39 2.87
C PHE A 312 -30.60 -3.42 1.70
N LYS A 313 -31.59 -3.66 0.85
CA LYS A 313 -32.09 -2.63 -0.07
C LYS A 313 -32.66 -1.43 0.70
N ASP A 314 -33.23 -1.67 1.89
CA ASP A 314 -33.69 -0.60 2.78
C ASP A 314 -32.51 0.10 3.47
N ILE A 315 -32.41 1.40 3.26
CA ILE A 315 -31.37 2.24 3.82
C ILE A 315 -31.40 2.30 5.35
N ASN A 316 -32.61 2.22 5.95
CA ASN A 316 -32.73 2.26 7.40
C ASN A 316 -32.16 0.99 8.04
N LEU A 317 -32.28 -0.16 7.38
CA LEU A 317 -31.65 -1.38 7.87
C LEU A 317 -30.11 -1.27 7.81
N ARG A 318 -29.55 -0.68 6.73
CA ARG A 318 -28.10 -0.44 6.67
C ARG A 318 -27.62 0.55 7.74
N LYS A 319 -28.40 1.62 8.00
CA LYS A 319 -28.14 2.57 9.10
C LYS A 319 -28.27 1.91 10.47
N ALA A 320 -29.21 0.99 10.64
CA ALA A 320 -29.32 0.22 11.89
C ALA A 320 -28.03 -0.56 12.18
N VAL A 321 -27.43 -1.22 11.17
CA VAL A 321 -26.13 -1.88 11.30
C VAL A 321 -25.04 -0.87 11.62
N ALA A 322 -24.98 0.29 10.92
CA ALA A 322 -23.95 1.31 11.13
C ALA A 322 -23.95 1.87 12.57
N TYR A 323 -25.14 2.07 13.16
CA TYR A 323 -25.26 2.51 14.55
C TYR A 323 -25.08 1.38 15.59
N ALA A 324 -25.32 0.11 15.22
CA ALA A 324 -25.24 -1.00 16.16
C ALA A 324 -23.80 -1.43 16.47
N ILE A 325 -22.85 -1.20 15.56
CA ILE A 325 -21.48 -1.71 15.69
C ILE A 325 -20.56 -0.73 16.42
N ASN A 326 -19.63 -1.30 17.19
CA ASN A 326 -18.47 -0.63 17.76
C ASN A 326 -17.24 -1.11 17.01
N ARG A 327 -16.63 -0.26 16.22
CA ARG A 327 -15.52 -0.61 15.33
C ARG A 327 -14.22 -0.86 16.09
N ASP A 328 -14.01 -0.19 17.24
CA ASP A 328 -12.85 -0.44 18.11
C ASP A 328 -12.91 -1.85 18.73
N GLU A 329 -14.09 -2.30 19.16
CA GLU A 329 -14.28 -3.65 19.68
C GLU A 329 -14.09 -4.70 18.57
N ILE A 330 -14.54 -4.42 17.33
CA ILE A 330 -14.32 -5.30 16.17
C ILE A 330 -12.83 -5.40 15.85
N LEU A 331 -12.10 -4.27 15.88
CA LEU A 331 -10.65 -4.26 15.68
C LEU A 331 -9.93 -5.05 16.79
N ALA A 332 -10.28 -4.79 18.05
CA ALA A 332 -9.64 -5.45 19.19
C ALA A 332 -9.87 -6.97 19.21
N GLY A 333 -11.10 -7.42 18.95
CA GLY A 333 -11.46 -8.84 19.01
C GLY A 333 -11.19 -9.58 17.69
N GLY A 334 -11.28 -8.90 16.56
CA GLY A 334 -11.15 -9.54 15.23
C GLY A 334 -9.77 -9.42 14.61
N ALA A 335 -8.99 -8.42 15.01
CA ALA A 335 -7.64 -8.18 14.47
C ALA A 335 -6.58 -8.07 15.57
N GLU A 336 -6.88 -8.50 16.80
CA GLU A 336 -5.97 -8.45 17.95
C GLU A 336 -5.40 -7.04 18.20
N GLY A 337 -6.11 -5.99 17.74
CA GLY A 337 -5.69 -4.60 17.83
C GLY A 337 -4.68 -4.14 16.74
N TYR A 338 -4.26 -5.02 15.83
CA TYR A 338 -3.37 -4.64 14.73
C TYR A 338 -4.15 -4.00 13.57
N GLY A 339 -4.39 -2.72 13.69
CA GLY A 339 -5.12 -1.91 12.71
C GLY A 339 -5.39 -0.51 13.21
N VAL A 340 -5.97 0.30 12.33
CA VAL A 340 -6.45 1.65 12.62
C VAL A 340 -7.91 1.73 12.20
N VAL A 341 -8.80 2.12 13.12
CA VAL A 341 -10.23 2.32 12.81
C VAL A 341 -10.37 3.45 11.78
N ASN A 342 -11.07 3.17 10.70
CA ASN A 342 -11.20 4.12 9.59
C ASN A 342 -12.26 5.20 9.87
N ASN A 343 -11.89 6.45 9.63
CA ASN A 343 -12.80 7.59 9.70
C ASN A 343 -13.64 7.74 8.40
N CYS A 344 -13.09 7.35 7.27
CA CYS A 344 -13.78 7.35 5.98
C CYS A 344 -13.58 6.01 5.25
N TRP A 345 -14.32 5.79 4.16
CA TRP A 345 -14.16 4.57 3.36
C TRP A 345 -12.95 4.69 2.42
N CYS A 346 -11.78 4.71 3.01
CA CYS A 346 -10.48 4.75 2.39
C CYS A 346 -9.46 4.11 3.34
N ALA A 347 -8.44 3.44 2.84
CA ALA A 347 -7.37 2.93 3.69
C ALA A 347 -6.45 4.07 4.17
N THR A 348 -5.90 3.94 5.38
CA THR A 348 -5.13 5.00 6.05
C THR A 348 -3.85 5.42 5.31
N GLY A 349 -3.31 4.54 4.45
CA GLY A 349 -2.14 4.83 3.65
C GLY A 349 -2.42 5.50 2.31
N ALA A 350 -3.68 5.56 1.87
CA ALA A 350 -4.01 6.06 0.54
C ALA A 350 -4.16 7.58 0.50
N THR A 351 -3.68 8.20 -0.58
CA THR A 351 -3.98 9.60 -0.89
C THR A 351 -5.48 9.80 -0.94
N GLY A 352 -5.97 10.79 -0.19
CA GLY A 352 -7.40 11.06 -0.04
C GLY A 352 -8.02 10.43 1.20
N TYR A 353 -7.26 9.74 2.07
CA TYR A 353 -7.71 9.44 3.43
C TYR A 353 -7.90 10.75 4.21
N LEU A 354 -9.01 10.87 4.92
CA LEU A 354 -9.36 12.05 5.71
C LEU A 354 -9.48 11.64 7.19
N ASP A 355 -8.45 11.96 7.96
CA ASP A 355 -8.37 11.63 9.39
C ASP A 355 -9.35 12.43 10.26
N ASP A 356 -9.80 13.59 9.76
CA ASP A 356 -10.78 14.45 10.40
C ASP A 356 -12.24 14.19 9.95
N PHE A 357 -12.49 13.17 9.12
CA PHE A 357 -13.84 12.79 8.75
C PHE A 357 -14.49 11.97 9.85
N GLU A 358 -15.75 12.28 10.19
CA GLU A 358 -16.50 11.58 11.23
C GLU A 358 -17.44 10.54 10.63
N TRP A 359 -17.24 9.26 10.99
CA TRP A 359 -18.14 8.17 10.68
C TRP A 359 -19.17 7.98 11.79
N TYR A 360 -20.09 7.01 11.63
CA TYR A 360 -21.05 6.64 12.66
C TYR A 360 -20.34 6.18 13.95
N GLU A 361 -20.81 6.67 15.09
CA GLU A 361 -20.49 6.11 16.41
C GLU A 361 -21.60 5.16 16.84
N GLN A 362 -21.26 4.18 17.69
CA GLN A 362 -22.25 3.24 18.20
C GLN A 362 -23.32 3.96 19.00
N ASP A 363 -24.58 3.74 18.62
CA ASP A 363 -25.77 4.23 19.30
C ASP A 363 -26.90 3.20 19.16
N LEU A 364 -27.03 2.34 20.19
CA LEU A 364 -27.97 1.21 20.14
C LEU A 364 -29.44 1.66 20.09
N GLU A 365 -29.78 2.83 20.61
CA GLU A 365 -31.16 3.34 20.54
C GLU A 365 -31.47 3.83 19.12
N LYS A 366 -30.58 4.60 18.50
CA LYS A 366 -30.73 4.96 17.08
C LYS A 366 -30.73 3.73 16.16
N ALA A 367 -29.94 2.71 16.47
CA ALA A 367 -29.96 1.47 15.73
C ALA A 367 -31.36 0.81 15.75
N LYS A 368 -32.00 0.75 16.93
CA LYS A 368 -33.37 0.22 17.09
C LYS A 368 -34.41 1.11 16.38
N GLU A 369 -34.26 2.44 16.45
CA GLU A 369 -35.12 3.38 15.73
C GLU A 369 -35.03 3.15 14.23
N CYS A 370 -33.82 3.02 13.68
CA CYS A 370 -33.59 2.71 12.26
C CYS A 370 -34.16 1.33 11.89
N LEU A 371 -33.98 0.32 12.75
CA LEU A 371 -34.51 -1.02 12.52
C LEU A 371 -36.05 -1.02 12.48
N ALA A 372 -36.70 -0.27 13.37
CA ALA A 372 -38.16 -0.09 13.36
C ALA A 372 -38.62 0.66 12.11
N ALA A 373 -37.88 1.70 11.66
CA ALA A 373 -38.16 2.45 10.44
C ALA A 373 -38.02 1.58 9.18
N ALA A 374 -37.14 0.59 9.20
CA ALA A 374 -37.00 -0.44 8.16
C ALA A 374 -38.14 -1.48 8.17
N GLY A 375 -39.08 -1.40 9.12
CA GLY A 375 -40.20 -2.32 9.26
C GLY A 375 -39.97 -3.53 10.17
N TYR A 376 -38.88 -3.56 10.91
CA TYR A 376 -38.48 -4.69 11.78
C TYR A 376 -38.41 -4.33 13.27
N PRO A 377 -39.48 -3.78 13.90
CA PRO A 377 -39.44 -3.34 15.30
C PRO A 377 -39.18 -4.47 16.30
N ASN A 378 -39.38 -5.73 15.91
CA ASN A 378 -39.18 -6.91 16.74
C ASN A 378 -37.90 -7.69 16.39
N GLY A 379 -37.06 -7.13 15.51
CA GLY A 379 -35.85 -7.77 15.01
C GLY A 379 -36.01 -8.42 13.64
N ILE A 380 -34.86 -8.85 13.07
CA ILE A 380 -34.76 -9.50 11.76
C ILE A 380 -33.66 -10.54 11.78
N ASP A 381 -33.88 -11.64 11.07
CA ASP A 381 -32.84 -12.63 10.75
C ASP A 381 -32.26 -12.33 9.37
N VAL A 382 -30.93 -12.23 9.25
CA VAL A 382 -30.22 -11.91 8.00
C VAL A 382 -29.06 -12.88 7.76
N VAL A 383 -28.67 -13.05 6.49
CA VAL A 383 -27.55 -13.91 6.11
C VAL A 383 -26.37 -13.04 5.67
N PHE A 384 -25.19 -13.28 6.27
CA PHE A 384 -23.95 -12.73 5.78
C PHE A 384 -23.18 -13.83 5.05
N THR A 385 -23.01 -13.65 3.74
CA THR A 385 -22.24 -14.59 2.91
C THR A 385 -20.76 -14.28 3.05
N GLN A 386 -20.03 -15.18 3.70
CA GLN A 386 -18.70 -14.91 4.23
C GLN A 386 -17.64 -15.86 3.64
N ASP A 387 -16.46 -15.30 3.32
CA ASP A 387 -15.25 -16.11 3.12
C ASP A 387 -14.95 -16.91 4.40
N SER A 388 -14.69 -18.21 4.26
CA SER A 388 -14.52 -19.13 5.38
C SER A 388 -13.16 -19.00 6.11
N SER A 389 -12.27 -18.11 5.66
CA SER A 389 -10.97 -17.93 6.32
C SER A 389 -11.12 -17.20 7.67
N ASP A 390 -10.30 -17.57 8.65
CA ASP A 390 -10.29 -16.98 10.00
C ASP A 390 -10.08 -15.47 9.97
N THR A 391 -9.33 -14.97 9.00
CA THR A 391 -9.08 -13.54 8.78
C THR A 391 -10.37 -12.71 8.68
N TYR A 392 -11.43 -13.29 8.12
CA TYR A 392 -12.74 -12.64 8.00
C TYR A 392 -13.70 -13.08 9.10
N MET A 393 -13.54 -14.29 9.61
CA MET A 393 -14.49 -14.84 10.57
C MET A 393 -14.35 -14.23 11.96
N ALA A 394 -13.14 -13.98 12.45
CA ALA A 394 -12.94 -13.40 13.77
C ALA A 394 -13.62 -12.03 13.95
N PRO A 395 -13.41 -11.02 13.07
CA PRO A 395 -14.13 -9.75 13.16
C PRO A 395 -15.64 -9.88 12.92
N ALA A 396 -16.07 -10.84 12.08
CA ALA A 396 -17.49 -11.08 11.81
C ALA A 396 -18.23 -11.62 13.05
N GLU A 397 -17.62 -12.49 13.84
CA GLU A 397 -18.21 -13.03 15.08
C GLU A 397 -18.38 -11.95 16.17
N VAL A 398 -17.42 -11.02 16.29
CA VAL A 398 -17.56 -9.86 17.19
C VAL A 398 -18.74 -8.99 16.75
N MET A 399 -18.83 -8.70 15.46
CA MET A 399 -19.93 -7.93 14.88
C MET A 399 -21.29 -8.62 15.07
N GLN A 400 -21.40 -9.93 14.87
CA GLN A 400 -22.60 -10.71 15.11
C GLN A 400 -23.13 -10.50 16.54
N ALA A 401 -22.25 -10.58 17.55
CA ALA A 401 -22.62 -10.38 18.95
C ALA A 401 -23.11 -8.95 19.21
N GLN A 402 -22.59 -7.96 18.53
CA GLN A 402 -23.05 -6.56 18.65
C GLN A 402 -24.42 -6.37 18.01
N LEU A 403 -24.64 -6.89 16.80
CA LEU A 403 -25.90 -6.79 16.07
C LEU A 403 -27.06 -7.48 16.78
N ALA A 404 -26.80 -8.60 17.46
CA ALA A 404 -27.79 -9.29 18.26
C ALA A 404 -28.36 -8.43 19.41
N LYS A 405 -27.59 -7.46 19.94
CA LYS A 405 -28.04 -6.54 21.02
C LYS A 405 -29.22 -5.66 20.60
N VAL A 406 -29.38 -5.43 19.29
CA VAL A 406 -30.47 -4.61 18.74
C VAL A 406 -31.53 -5.44 18.00
N GLY A 407 -31.40 -6.78 17.98
CA GLY A 407 -32.35 -7.68 17.35
C GLY A 407 -32.04 -7.99 15.87
N ILE A 408 -30.82 -7.69 15.40
CA ILE A 408 -30.35 -8.14 14.08
C ILE A 408 -29.59 -9.45 14.28
N ASN A 409 -30.23 -10.58 13.94
CA ASN A 409 -29.65 -11.90 14.12
C ASN A 409 -28.94 -12.34 12.82
N VAL A 410 -27.62 -12.41 12.87
CA VAL A 410 -26.81 -12.77 11.70
C VAL A 410 -26.53 -14.26 11.69
N THR A 411 -26.79 -14.92 10.54
CA THR A 411 -26.30 -16.25 10.23
C THR A 411 -25.21 -16.14 9.18
N PHE A 412 -24.09 -16.86 9.36
CA PHE A 412 -23.00 -16.88 8.38
C PHE A 412 -23.16 -18.04 7.40
N GLU A 413 -23.30 -17.72 6.12
CA GLU A 413 -23.07 -18.64 5.02
C GLU A 413 -21.57 -18.64 4.70
N LYS A 414 -20.84 -19.67 5.16
CA LYS A 414 -19.37 -19.77 5.01
C LYS A 414 -19.01 -20.47 3.72
N LEU A 415 -18.38 -19.74 2.79
CA LEU A 415 -18.01 -20.23 1.47
C LEU A 415 -16.48 -20.30 1.30
N GLN A 416 -16.01 -21.29 0.53
CA GLN A 416 -14.62 -21.29 0.07
C GLN A 416 -14.35 -20.08 -0.82
N ARG A 417 -13.12 -19.52 -0.76
CA ARG A 417 -12.73 -18.27 -1.41
C ARG A 417 -13.18 -18.14 -2.86
N SER A 418 -13.00 -19.17 -3.68
CA SER A 418 -13.41 -19.14 -5.09
C SER A 418 -14.92 -19.04 -5.26
N VAL A 419 -15.68 -19.82 -4.47
CA VAL A 419 -17.15 -19.80 -4.47
C VAL A 419 -17.67 -18.46 -3.95
N TRP A 420 -17.05 -17.92 -2.90
CA TRP A 420 -17.40 -16.61 -2.39
C TRP A 420 -17.20 -15.50 -3.43
N ILE A 421 -16.08 -15.54 -4.20
CA ILE A 421 -15.85 -14.58 -5.28
C ILE A 421 -16.98 -14.65 -6.32
N ASP A 422 -17.36 -15.85 -6.74
CA ASP A 422 -18.43 -16.02 -7.73
C ASP A 422 -19.79 -15.56 -7.19
N THR A 423 -20.11 -15.90 -5.94
CA THR A 423 -21.38 -15.58 -5.30
C THR A 423 -21.52 -14.08 -5.01
N VAL A 424 -20.53 -13.48 -4.35
CA VAL A 424 -20.58 -12.08 -3.93
C VAL A 424 -20.18 -11.14 -5.06
N SER A 425 -19.03 -11.38 -5.68
CA SER A 425 -18.45 -10.46 -6.67
C SER A 425 -19.02 -10.67 -8.07
N GLY A 426 -19.23 -11.92 -8.48
CA GLY A 426 -19.73 -12.27 -9.82
C GLY A 426 -21.22 -12.05 -9.95
N ASN A 427 -21.99 -12.64 -9.05
CA ASN A 427 -23.46 -12.75 -9.19
C ASN A 427 -24.24 -11.84 -8.24
N ARG A 428 -23.61 -11.24 -7.24
CA ARG A 428 -24.28 -10.45 -6.17
C ARG A 428 -25.40 -11.21 -5.45
N GLN A 429 -25.22 -12.51 -5.23
CA GLN A 429 -26.17 -13.36 -4.52
C GLN A 429 -25.81 -13.41 -3.03
N PHE A 430 -26.00 -12.30 -2.34
CA PHE A 430 -25.72 -12.15 -0.91
C PHE A 430 -26.55 -11.00 -0.34
N ASP A 431 -26.80 -11.01 0.97
CA ASP A 431 -27.43 -9.88 1.66
C ASP A 431 -26.36 -8.87 2.10
N ALA A 432 -25.39 -9.32 2.86
CA ALA A 432 -24.21 -8.55 3.30
C ALA A 432 -22.97 -9.46 3.40
N SER A 433 -21.78 -8.85 3.35
CA SER A 433 -20.51 -9.54 3.50
C SER A 433 -19.47 -8.64 4.15
N LEU A 434 -18.70 -9.19 5.10
CA LEU A 434 -17.46 -8.58 5.56
C LEU A 434 -16.34 -8.96 4.61
N ARG A 435 -15.51 -8.01 4.24
CA ARG A 435 -14.41 -8.27 3.32
C ARG A 435 -13.25 -7.30 3.55
N MET A 436 -12.11 -7.62 2.96
CA MET A 436 -10.98 -6.72 2.84
C MET A 436 -10.85 -6.23 1.40
N THR A 437 -10.69 -4.94 1.24
CA THR A 437 -10.49 -4.27 -0.03
C THR A 437 -9.09 -3.65 -0.06
N ASN A 438 -8.25 -4.08 -1.01
CA ASN A 438 -6.89 -3.57 -1.16
C ASN A 438 -6.84 -2.43 -2.18
N HIS A 439 -6.09 -1.37 -1.84
CA HIS A 439 -5.68 -0.35 -2.78
C HIS A 439 -4.47 -0.86 -3.59
N VAL A 440 -4.62 -1.01 -4.89
CA VAL A 440 -3.52 -1.37 -5.81
C VAL A 440 -2.79 -0.11 -6.29
N ILE A 441 -3.52 0.99 -6.37
CA ILE A 441 -3.02 2.35 -6.57
C ILE A 441 -3.17 3.09 -5.23
N ASN A 442 -2.16 3.84 -4.83
CA ASN A 442 -2.16 4.61 -3.58
C ASN A 442 -3.05 5.86 -3.70
N ASP A 443 -4.34 5.66 -4.00
CA ASP A 443 -5.29 6.74 -4.21
C ASP A 443 -6.74 6.31 -3.95
N ALA A 444 -7.50 7.19 -3.29
CA ALA A 444 -8.90 6.96 -2.96
C ALA A 444 -9.78 6.85 -4.21
N GLU A 445 -9.49 7.64 -5.25
CA GLU A 445 -10.26 7.63 -6.50
C GLU A 445 -10.37 6.21 -7.08
N TYR A 446 -9.24 5.49 -7.12
CA TYR A 446 -9.22 4.12 -7.63
C TYR A 446 -10.24 3.20 -6.94
N MET A 447 -10.34 3.31 -5.62
CA MET A 447 -11.27 2.48 -4.85
C MET A 447 -12.72 2.94 -5.00
N LEU A 448 -12.95 4.26 -4.90
CA LEU A 448 -14.28 4.86 -5.06
C LEU A 448 -14.85 4.49 -6.43
N ARG A 449 -14.07 4.68 -7.49
CA ARG A 449 -14.46 4.31 -8.87
C ARG A 449 -14.78 2.83 -8.96
N ARG A 450 -13.80 2.01 -8.64
CA ARG A 450 -13.90 0.58 -8.87
C ARG A 450 -15.02 -0.10 -8.09
N ARG A 451 -15.31 0.39 -6.88
CA ARG A 451 -16.20 -0.32 -5.96
C ARG A 451 -17.60 0.26 -5.84
N LEU A 452 -17.79 1.52 -6.20
CA LEU A 452 -19.04 2.19 -5.93
C LEU A 452 -19.63 2.95 -7.15
N THR A 453 -18.89 3.16 -8.26
CA THR A 453 -19.49 3.83 -9.42
C THR A 453 -20.40 2.91 -10.22
N THR A 454 -21.38 3.54 -10.88
CA THR A 454 -22.38 2.85 -11.73
C THR A 454 -21.72 2.14 -12.91
N GLU A 455 -20.67 2.71 -13.51
CA GLU A 455 -19.95 2.10 -14.64
C GLU A 455 -19.31 0.75 -14.29
N MET A 456 -19.01 0.53 -13.01
CA MET A 456 -18.38 -0.71 -12.51
C MET A 456 -19.42 -1.79 -12.09
N LEU A 457 -20.69 -1.58 -12.40
CA LEU A 457 -21.72 -2.60 -12.26
C LEU A 457 -21.44 -3.76 -13.21
N GLY A 458 -21.41 -4.96 -12.69
CA GLY A 458 -20.97 -6.14 -13.45
C GLY A 458 -19.45 -6.31 -13.43
N GLY A 459 -18.96 -7.37 -14.03
CA GLY A 459 -17.52 -7.65 -14.08
C GLY A 459 -16.83 -7.84 -12.71
N GLY A 460 -17.60 -8.01 -11.63
CA GLY A 460 -17.08 -8.33 -10.31
C GLY A 460 -16.39 -7.17 -9.57
N ASN A 461 -16.81 -5.93 -9.77
CA ASN A 461 -16.21 -4.76 -9.15
C ASN A 461 -17.12 -4.01 -8.17
N ASN A 462 -18.25 -3.44 -8.62
CA ASN A 462 -19.22 -2.81 -7.73
C ASN A 462 -20.14 -3.87 -7.12
N TYR A 463 -19.71 -4.46 -6.01
CA TYR A 463 -20.45 -5.54 -5.34
C TYR A 463 -21.72 -5.06 -4.67
N ALA A 464 -21.67 -3.86 -4.09
CA ALA A 464 -22.83 -3.27 -3.43
C ALA A 464 -24.00 -3.05 -4.39
N GLY A 465 -23.76 -2.93 -5.68
CA GLY A 465 -24.77 -2.53 -6.66
C GLY A 465 -25.19 -1.06 -6.51
N TYR A 466 -24.36 -0.25 -5.82
CA TYR A 466 -24.64 1.15 -5.58
C TYR A 466 -24.67 1.94 -6.90
N GLN A 467 -25.66 2.79 -7.05
CA GLN A 467 -25.87 3.62 -8.23
C GLN A 467 -26.29 5.01 -7.79
N ASN A 468 -25.42 6.00 -8.01
CA ASN A 468 -25.71 7.38 -7.70
C ASN A 468 -24.96 8.29 -8.70
N PRO A 469 -25.66 8.93 -9.66
CA PRO A 469 -25.03 9.75 -10.68
C PRO A 469 -24.25 10.97 -10.15
N GLU A 470 -24.64 11.53 -9.00
CA GLU A 470 -23.88 12.63 -8.40
C GLU A 470 -22.58 12.13 -7.76
N PHE A 471 -22.60 10.92 -7.18
CA PHE A 471 -21.39 10.25 -6.71
C PHE A 471 -20.45 9.95 -7.88
N ASP A 472 -20.96 9.36 -8.97
CA ASP A 472 -20.16 9.05 -10.17
C ASP A 472 -19.46 10.31 -10.70
N LYS A 473 -20.18 11.43 -10.77
CA LYS A 473 -19.65 12.72 -11.20
C LYS A 473 -18.55 13.26 -10.27
N LEU A 474 -18.70 13.11 -8.94
CA LEU A 474 -17.65 13.51 -8.00
C LEU A 474 -16.38 12.65 -8.17
N VAL A 475 -16.54 11.35 -8.38
CA VAL A 475 -15.39 10.45 -8.65
C VAL A 475 -14.70 10.86 -9.95
N ASP A 476 -15.45 11.19 -11.02
CA ASP A 476 -14.87 11.70 -12.27
C ASP A 476 -14.11 13.02 -12.06
N GLN A 477 -14.63 13.91 -11.24
CA GLN A 477 -13.93 15.16 -10.89
C GLN A 477 -12.66 14.91 -10.09
N SER A 478 -12.67 13.94 -9.15
CA SER A 478 -11.49 13.59 -8.36
C SER A 478 -10.37 12.98 -9.21
N ALA A 479 -10.71 12.34 -10.33
CA ALA A 479 -9.75 11.75 -11.24
C ALA A 479 -8.90 12.79 -11.98
N ILE A 480 -9.48 13.97 -12.24
CA ILE A 480 -8.83 15.01 -13.04
C ILE A 480 -8.35 16.22 -12.22
N GLU A 481 -8.76 16.35 -10.96
CA GLU A 481 -8.33 17.44 -10.08
C GLU A 481 -6.92 17.15 -9.53
N THR A 482 -5.95 17.99 -9.86
CA THR A 482 -4.54 17.84 -9.43
C THR A 482 -4.19 18.64 -8.18
N ASN A 483 -5.03 19.63 -7.79
CA ASN A 483 -4.82 20.37 -6.55
C ASN A 483 -5.25 19.52 -5.34
N PRO A 484 -4.32 19.17 -4.43
CA PRO A 484 -4.62 18.25 -3.32
C PRO A 484 -5.74 18.73 -2.40
N ALA A 485 -5.81 20.02 -2.08
CA ALA A 485 -6.84 20.56 -1.18
C ALA A 485 -8.24 20.46 -1.81
N LYS A 486 -8.39 20.87 -3.09
CA LYS A 486 -9.67 20.73 -3.80
C LYS A 486 -10.06 19.28 -3.98
N ARG A 487 -9.09 18.40 -4.24
CA ARG A 487 -9.30 16.97 -4.38
C ARG A 487 -9.81 16.35 -3.08
N ASN A 488 -9.24 16.73 -1.93
CA ASN A 488 -9.72 16.32 -0.62
C ASN A 488 -11.16 16.81 -0.34
N ASP A 489 -11.54 18.01 -0.81
CA ASP A 489 -12.92 18.49 -0.71
C ASP A 489 -13.88 17.63 -1.53
N ILE A 490 -13.46 17.15 -2.71
CA ILE A 490 -14.25 16.22 -3.53
C ILE A 490 -14.37 14.87 -2.81
N PHE A 491 -13.28 14.31 -2.29
CA PHE A 491 -13.32 13.07 -1.52
C PHE A 491 -14.23 13.17 -0.29
N ARG A 492 -14.19 14.30 0.42
CA ARG A 492 -15.09 14.55 1.56
C ARG A 492 -16.57 14.46 1.16
N GLN A 493 -16.93 15.02 0.00
CA GLN A 493 -18.29 14.92 -0.53
C GLN A 493 -18.62 13.45 -0.90
N CYS A 494 -17.72 12.71 -1.53
CA CYS A 494 -17.89 11.29 -1.79
C CYS A 494 -18.14 10.50 -0.50
N TYR A 495 -17.32 10.71 0.54
CA TYR A 495 -17.47 10.01 1.82
C TYR A 495 -18.74 10.40 2.55
N GLN A 496 -19.20 11.66 2.43
CA GLN A 496 -20.48 12.07 2.98
C GLN A 496 -21.64 11.32 2.31
N MET A 497 -21.62 11.16 0.98
CA MET A 497 -22.65 10.40 0.26
C MET A 497 -22.60 8.91 0.66
N ILE A 498 -21.41 8.32 0.82
CA ILE A 498 -21.28 6.94 1.31
C ILE A 498 -21.84 6.83 2.73
N LYS A 499 -21.58 7.80 3.61
CA LYS A 499 -22.14 7.85 4.96
C LYS A 499 -23.67 7.98 4.94
N ASP A 500 -24.21 8.83 4.08
CA ASP A 500 -25.65 9.07 4.00
C ASP A 500 -26.41 7.87 3.44
N ASP A 501 -25.87 7.19 2.41
CA ASP A 501 -26.52 6.09 1.69
C ASP A 501 -26.14 4.70 2.24
N VAL A 502 -25.03 4.58 2.96
CA VAL A 502 -24.49 3.37 3.60
C VAL A 502 -24.46 2.14 2.66
N PRO A 503 -23.90 2.23 1.45
CA PRO A 503 -23.70 1.02 0.64
C PRO A 503 -22.61 0.11 1.22
N VAL A 504 -21.70 0.70 1.98
CA VAL A 504 -20.58 0.05 2.68
C VAL A 504 -20.37 0.71 4.04
N ILE A 505 -19.74 -0.01 4.97
CA ILE A 505 -19.31 0.54 6.27
C ILE A 505 -17.81 0.29 6.42
N PRO A 506 -16.95 1.32 6.48
CA PRO A 506 -15.54 1.15 6.81
C PRO A 506 -15.37 0.69 8.25
N LEU A 507 -14.55 -0.30 8.46
CA LEU A 507 -14.24 -0.81 9.79
C LEU A 507 -12.86 -0.35 10.25
N TYR A 508 -11.83 -0.93 9.68
CA TYR A 508 -10.44 -0.61 9.99
C TYR A 508 -9.52 -0.90 8.82
N THR A 509 -8.40 -0.21 8.77
CA THR A 509 -7.27 -0.58 7.90
C THR A 509 -6.36 -1.51 8.69
N GLN A 510 -6.02 -2.65 8.11
CA GLN A 510 -5.04 -3.57 8.68
C GLN A 510 -3.65 -2.93 8.63
N THR A 511 -2.94 -2.97 9.75
CA THR A 511 -1.53 -2.59 9.84
C THR A 511 -0.63 -3.79 9.60
N SER A 512 0.62 -3.51 9.20
CA SER A 512 1.61 -4.54 8.94
C SER A 512 2.64 -4.56 10.06
N PRO A 513 2.62 -5.56 10.94
CA PRO A 513 3.69 -5.76 11.90
C PRO A 513 4.95 -6.24 11.17
N ILE A 514 6.06 -5.57 11.44
CA ILE A 514 7.36 -5.85 10.84
C ILE A 514 8.28 -6.34 11.93
N ILE A 515 9.01 -7.41 11.64
CA ILE A 515 10.04 -7.91 12.53
C ILE A 515 11.25 -8.33 11.70
N ILE A 516 12.43 -7.89 12.15
CA ILE A 516 13.67 -8.06 11.41
C ILE A 516 14.85 -8.20 12.39
N ASN A 517 15.91 -8.89 12.01
CA ASN A 517 17.14 -8.91 12.77
C ASN A 517 17.63 -7.46 13.03
N LYS A 518 17.82 -7.10 14.30
CA LYS A 518 18.20 -5.72 14.70
C LYS A 518 19.51 -5.23 14.08
N ASN A 519 20.37 -6.16 13.64
CA ASN A 519 21.64 -5.84 13.01
C ASN A 519 21.52 -5.51 11.51
N VAL A 520 20.34 -5.72 10.91
CA VAL A 520 20.04 -5.21 9.56
C VAL A 520 19.74 -3.72 9.66
N LYS A 521 20.49 -2.92 8.93
CA LYS A 521 20.36 -1.45 8.86
C LYS A 521 20.14 -1.00 7.42
N GLY A 522 19.75 0.26 7.23
CA GLY A 522 19.57 0.87 5.90
C GLY A 522 18.40 0.29 5.10
N TRP A 523 17.50 -0.46 5.72
CA TRP A 523 16.26 -0.91 5.10
C TRP A 523 15.14 0.10 5.32
N THR A 524 14.20 0.10 4.40
CA THR A 524 12.96 0.87 4.52
C THR A 524 11.79 -0.05 4.23
N PHE A 525 10.72 0.12 4.99
CA PHE A 525 9.50 -0.62 4.76
C PHE A 525 8.53 0.19 3.89
N HIS A 526 7.86 -0.48 2.97
CA HIS A 526 6.78 0.08 2.18
C HIS A 526 5.54 -0.82 2.33
N PRO A 527 4.37 -0.29 2.73
CA PRO A 527 3.18 -1.11 3.02
C PRO A 527 2.60 -1.88 1.82
N LEU A 528 2.97 -1.51 0.59
CA LEU A 528 2.67 -2.28 -0.63
C LEU A 528 3.80 -3.24 -1.02
N GLU A 529 4.66 -3.62 -0.05
CA GLU A 529 5.76 -4.56 -0.26
C GLU A 529 6.77 -4.10 -1.33
N ARG A 530 6.86 -2.80 -1.58
CA ARG A 530 7.78 -2.21 -2.56
C ARG A 530 9.14 -1.93 -1.91
N ASN A 531 9.68 -2.91 -1.19
CA ASN A 531 10.93 -2.75 -0.44
C ASN A 531 12.15 -2.94 -1.34
N VAL A 532 13.04 -1.94 -1.35
CA VAL A 532 14.33 -2.01 -2.05
C VAL A 532 15.43 -2.28 -1.02
N TRP A 533 16.14 -3.38 -1.17
CA TRP A 533 17.19 -3.83 -0.24
C TRP A 533 18.60 -3.34 -0.61
N ALA A 534 18.71 -2.44 -1.60
CA ALA A 534 20.00 -1.92 -2.08
C ALA A 534 20.83 -1.24 -0.99
N GLU A 535 20.17 -0.51 -0.09
CA GLU A 535 20.81 0.23 1.00
C GLU A 535 20.99 -0.61 2.27
N ALA A 536 20.37 -1.80 2.33
CA ALA A 536 20.45 -2.65 3.50
C ALA A 536 21.88 -3.19 3.72
N TYR A 537 22.29 -3.25 4.99
CA TYR A 537 23.58 -3.80 5.41
C TYR A 537 23.49 -4.41 6.81
N LEU A 538 24.48 -5.22 7.16
CA LEU A 538 24.60 -5.84 8.46
C LEU A 538 25.70 -5.19 9.29
N VAL A 539 25.42 -4.97 10.57
CA VAL A 539 26.42 -4.55 11.56
C VAL A 539 26.80 -5.72 12.47
N GLU A 540 27.99 -5.66 13.08
CA GLU A 540 28.38 -6.60 14.12
C GLU A 540 27.57 -6.37 15.40
N GLU A 541 27.36 -7.42 16.21
CA GLU A 541 26.70 -7.34 17.51
C GLU A 541 27.46 -6.49 18.52
#